data_740ec4ce270a11fab8a1b32b172be242
#
_entry.id   740ec4ce270a11fab8a1b32b172be242
#
_cell.length_a   1.000
_cell.length_b   1.000
_cell.length_c   1.000
_cell.angle_alpha   90.00
_cell.angle_beta   90.00
_cell.angle_gamma   90.00
#
_symmetry.space_group_name_H-M   'P 1'
#
loop_
_entity.id
_entity.type
_entity.pdbx_description
1 polymer ?
#
loop_
_entity_poly.entity_id
_entity_poly.type
_entity_poly.pdbx_seq_one_letter_code
_entity_poly.pdbx_strand_id
1 'polypeptide(L)'
;MAGKKTIVVKIGTSSLTEKSGRLSPERLRALTAQVADLRDEGHQVVMVTSAAIAAGYTLLGYHKRPVAVAAKQACAAVGQGLLMEEYTRALQERGYVAAQLLLTRDDFRDRRRYHNAFSALEVLLARGAVPIINENDTVSIAELKLGDNDMLS
;
A
#
# COMPACT_ATOMS: atom_id res chain seq x y z
N MET A 1 -24.72 6.93 -17.94
CA MET A 1 -23.67 7.24 -16.96
C MET A 1 -23.36 5.99 -16.13
N ALA A 2 -22.15 5.56 -16.07
CA ALA A 2 -21.77 4.50 -15.15
C ALA A 2 -21.95 5.02 -13.72
N GLY A 3 -22.70 4.31 -12.88
CA GLY A 3 -22.94 4.70 -11.49
C GLY A 3 -21.63 4.71 -10.70
N LYS A 4 -21.59 5.49 -9.60
CA LYS A 4 -20.48 5.52 -8.64
C LYS A 4 -20.17 4.10 -8.15
N LYS A 5 -18.92 3.68 -8.27
CA LYS A 5 -18.43 2.36 -7.84
C LYS A 5 -17.36 2.50 -6.77
N THR A 6 -17.17 1.48 -5.97
CA THR A 6 -15.97 1.28 -5.17
C THR A 6 -15.03 0.36 -5.94
N ILE A 7 -13.84 0.83 -6.22
CA ILE A 7 -12.82 0.12 -7.02
C ILE A 7 -11.63 -0.20 -6.12
N VAL A 8 -11.23 -1.46 -6.07
CA VAL A 8 -10.02 -1.90 -5.38
C VAL A 8 -8.91 -2.04 -6.42
N VAL A 9 -7.82 -1.30 -6.22
CA VAL A 9 -6.64 -1.34 -7.10
C VAL A 9 -5.51 -2.03 -6.35
N LYS A 10 -5.19 -3.24 -6.76
CA LYS A 10 -4.02 -3.96 -6.23
C LYS A 10 -2.78 -3.64 -7.05
N ILE A 11 -1.70 -3.25 -6.37
CA ILE A 11 -0.42 -2.89 -6.96
C ILE A 11 0.67 -3.81 -6.41
N GLY A 12 1.17 -4.71 -7.24
CA GLY A 12 2.23 -5.64 -6.87
C GLY A 12 3.62 -4.98 -6.87
N THR A 13 4.57 -5.59 -6.18
CA THR A 13 5.95 -5.08 -6.06
C THR A 13 6.61 -4.85 -7.42
N SER A 14 6.43 -5.75 -8.37
CA SER A 14 7.01 -5.63 -9.72
C SER A 14 6.51 -4.41 -10.50
N SER A 15 5.29 -3.94 -10.21
CA SER A 15 4.74 -2.73 -10.83
C SER A 15 5.38 -1.45 -10.30
N LEU A 16 5.94 -1.50 -9.10
CA LEU A 16 6.53 -0.35 -8.40
C LEU A 16 8.07 -0.34 -8.43
N THR A 17 8.70 -1.42 -8.92
CA THR A 17 10.16 -1.55 -8.88
C THR A 17 10.77 -1.55 -10.27
N GLU A 18 12.01 -1.10 -10.34
CA GLU A 18 12.87 -1.23 -11.50
C GLU A 18 13.44 -2.65 -11.61
N LYS A 19 14.14 -2.93 -12.72
CA LYS A 19 14.87 -4.21 -12.91
C LYS A 19 15.92 -4.47 -11.81
N SER A 20 16.44 -3.40 -11.21
CA SER A 20 17.35 -3.45 -10.06
C SER A 20 16.70 -3.97 -8.77
N GLY A 21 15.37 -4.01 -8.71
CA GLY A 21 14.58 -4.34 -7.51
C GLY A 21 14.32 -3.14 -6.59
N ARG A 22 14.79 -1.94 -6.95
CA ARG A 22 14.55 -0.71 -6.20
C ARG A 22 13.19 -0.12 -6.53
N LEU A 23 12.62 0.61 -5.56
CA LEU A 23 11.41 1.39 -5.80
C LEU A 23 11.64 2.40 -6.94
N SER A 24 10.68 2.50 -7.84
CA SER A 24 10.63 3.53 -8.88
C SER A 24 9.59 4.59 -8.52
N PRO A 25 10.00 5.77 -8.05
CA PRO A 25 9.08 6.87 -7.75
C PRO A 25 8.26 7.30 -8.98
N GLU A 26 8.84 7.20 -10.17
CA GLU A 26 8.16 7.53 -11.42
C GLU A 26 6.97 6.59 -11.68
N ARG A 27 7.18 5.27 -11.56
CA ARG A 27 6.10 4.29 -11.74
C ARG A 27 5.02 4.45 -10.67
N LEU A 28 5.42 4.70 -9.42
CA LEU A 28 4.49 4.93 -8.34
C LEU A 28 3.61 6.16 -8.65
N ARG A 29 4.19 7.26 -9.07
CA ARG A 29 3.45 8.48 -9.42
C ARG A 29 2.53 8.26 -10.61
N ALA A 30 2.97 7.55 -11.64
CA ALA A 30 2.16 7.24 -12.81
C ALA A 30 0.93 6.39 -12.45
N LEU A 31 1.09 5.38 -11.60
CA LEU A 31 -0.02 4.56 -11.10
C LEU A 31 -0.97 5.37 -10.20
N THR A 32 -0.42 6.21 -9.34
CA THR A 32 -1.21 7.07 -8.46
C THR A 32 -2.03 8.10 -9.25
N ALA A 33 -1.49 8.60 -10.36
CA ALA A 33 -2.24 9.49 -11.26
C ALA A 33 -3.47 8.80 -11.85
N GLN A 34 -3.36 7.52 -12.25
CA GLN A 34 -4.51 6.74 -12.72
C GLN A 34 -5.56 6.53 -11.62
N VAL A 35 -5.13 6.35 -10.37
CA VAL A 35 -6.04 6.29 -9.23
C VAL A 35 -6.78 7.62 -9.05
N ALA A 36 -6.08 8.73 -9.18
CA ALA A 36 -6.69 10.06 -9.11
C ALA A 36 -7.68 10.30 -10.26
N ASP A 37 -7.40 9.81 -11.47
CA ASP A 37 -8.33 9.89 -12.61
C ASP A 37 -9.64 9.14 -12.29
N LEU A 38 -9.58 7.94 -11.71
CA LEU A 38 -10.77 7.21 -11.27
C LEU A 38 -11.55 7.97 -10.18
N ARG A 39 -10.86 8.70 -9.32
CA ARG A 39 -11.50 9.58 -8.33
C ARG A 39 -12.20 10.76 -9.00
N ASP A 40 -11.57 11.37 -10.00
CA ASP A 40 -12.14 12.49 -10.77
C ASP A 40 -13.41 12.06 -11.54
N GLU A 41 -13.47 10.79 -11.95
CA GLU A 41 -14.67 10.18 -12.52
C GLU A 41 -15.79 9.91 -11.49
N GLY A 42 -15.57 10.20 -10.21
CA GLY A 42 -16.55 10.07 -9.13
C GLY A 42 -16.55 8.71 -8.43
N HIS A 43 -15.63 7.81 -8.75
CA HIS A 43 -15.51 6.52 -8.08
C HIS A 43 -14.86 6.64 -6.70
N GLN A 44 -15.17 5.73 -5.79
CA GLN A 44 -14.37 5.49 -4.59
C GLN A 44 -13.25 4.52 -4.94
N VAL A 45 -12.03 4.78 -4.46
CA VAL A 45 -10.88 3.92 -4.75
C VAL A 45 -10.19 3.53 -3.46
N VAL A 46 -9.94 2.23 -3.31
CA VAL A 46 -9.08 1.65 -2.28
C VAL A 46 -7.85 1.08 -2.97
N MET A 47 -6.68 1.45 -2.52
CA MET A 47 -5.42 0.89 -3.01
C MET A 47 -4.95 -0.22 -2.08
N VAL A 48 -4.47 -1.33 -2.65
CA VAL A 48 -3.71 -2.37 -1.93
C VAL A 48 -2.32 -2.38 -2.52
N THR A 49 -1.35 -1.97 -1.74
CA THR A 49 0.03 -1.79 -2.21
C THR A 49 0.98 -2.84 -1.65
N SER A 50 2.19 -2.87 -2.18
CA SER A 50 3.33 -3.67 -1.72
C SER A 50 4.62 -2.87 -1.91
N ALA A 51 5.77 -3.52 -1.93
CA ALA A 51 7.09 -2.93 -2.17
C ALA A 51 7.72 -2.15 -0.99
N ALA A 52 7.21 -2.27 0.24
CA ALA A 52 7.83 -1.64 1.41
C ALA A 52 9.30 -2.09 1.61
N ILE A 53 9.59 -3.38 1.48
CA ILE A 53 10.96 -3.92 1.58
C ILE A 53 11.83 -3.33 0.46
N ALA A 54 11.31 -3.28 -0.77
CA ALA A 54 12.03 -2.73 -1.92
C ALA A 54 12.34 -1.23 -1.75
N ALA A 55 11.47 -0.49 -1.10
CA ALA A 55 11.67 0.92 -0.80
C ALA A 55 12.73 1.17 0.28
N GLY A 56 12.94 0.23 1.21
CA GLY A 56 13.77 0.45 2.40
C GLY A 56 15.14 -0.22 2.41
N TYR A 57 15.35 -1.30 1.64
CA TYR A 57 16.55 -2.13 1.84
C TYR A 57 17.88 -1.39 1.55
N THR A 58 17.92 -0.54 0.54
CA THR A 58 19.13 0.21 0.20
C THR A 58 19.50 1.26 1.25
N LEU A 59 18.50 1.84 1.91
CA LEU A 59 18.72 2.82 2.97
C LEU A 59 19.31 2.19 4.25
N LEU A 60 19.10 0.90 4.45
CA LEU A 60 19.74 0.13 5.50
C LEU A 60 21.09 -0.47 5.07
N GLY A 61 21.64 -0.04 3.93
CA GLY A 61 22.96 -0.45 3.46
C GLY A 61 23.00 -1.83 2.78
N TYR A 62 21.86 -2.42 2.49
CA TYR A 62 21.83 -3.69 1.76
C TYR A 62 22.01 -3.47 0.25
N HIS A 63 22.94 -4.21 -0.36
CA HIS A 63 23.12 -4.19 -1.83
C HIS A 63 22.07 -5.04 -2.57
N LYS A 64 21.46 -6.00 -1.87
CA LYS A 64 20.41 -6.90 -2.37
C LYS A 64 19.29 -7.00 -1.33
N ARG A 65 18.09 -7.35 -1.76
CA ARG A 65 16.99 -7.64 -0.83
C ARG A 65 17.41 -8.74 0.14
N PRO A 66 17.31 -8.50 1.46
CA PRO A 66 17.70 -9.49 2.46
C PRO A 66 16.79 -10.73 2.41
N VAL A 67 17.33 -11.86 2.85
CA VAL A 67 16.60 -13.12 2.95
C VAL A 67 16.06 -13.34 4.36
N ALA A 68 16.84 -12.95 5.38
CA ALA A 68 16.45 -13.10 6.79
C ALA A 68 15.17 -12.33 7.11
N VAL A 69 14.26 -12.94 7.86
CA VAL A 69 12.94 -12.36 8.20
C VAL A 69 13.11 -11.02 8.93
N ALA A 70 13.92 -10.96 9.98
CA ALA A 70 14.14 -9.74 10.75
C ALA A 70 14.71 -8.60 9.89
N ALA A 71 15.60 -8.90 8.95
CA ALA A 71 16.14 -7.92 8.02
C ALA A 71 15.07 -7.41 7.04
N LYS A 72 14.21 -8.29 6.54
CA LYS A 72 13.05 -7.90 5.72
C LYS A 72 12.09 -7.00 6.49
N GLN A 73 11.77 -7.35 7.72
CA GLN A 73 10.90 -6.56 8.61
C GLN A 73 11.48 -5.15 8.86
N ALA A 74 12.78 -5.07 9.13
CA ALA A 74 13.47 -3.78 9.29
C ALA A 74 13.44 -2.94 8.00
N CYS A 75 13.69 -3.55 6.85
CA CYS A 75 13.58 -2.87 5.55
C CYS A 75 12.16 -2.39 5.28
N ALA A 76 11.15 -3.19 5.59
CA ALA A 76 9.75 -2.80 5.44
C ALA A 76 9.38 -1.63 6.36
N ALA A 77 9.87 -1.61 7.60
CA ALA A 77 9.64 -0.51 8.53
C ALA A 77 10.17 0.83 7.99
N VAL A 78 11.35 0.83 7.38
CA VAL A 78 11.91 2.01 6.71
C VAL A 78 11.13 2.35 5.43
N GLY A 79 10.90 1.35 4.60
CA GLY A 79 10.32 1.54 3.27
C GLY A 79 8.84 1.90 3.28
N GLN A 80 8.07 1.47 4.28
CA GLN A 80 6.65 1.82 4.39
C GLN A 80 6.44 3.33 4.55
N GLY A 81 7.26 4.00 5.33
CA GLY A 81 7.21 5.46 5.47
C GLY A 81 7.48 6.17 4.14
N LEU A 82 8.49 5.71 3.40
CA LEU A 82 8.82 6.27 2.09
C LEU A 82 7.72 6.04 1.04
N LEU A 83 7.13 4.84 1.01
CA LEU A 83 5.98 4.56 0.15
C LEU A 83 4.83 5.54 0.43
N MET A 84 4.49 5.72 1.69
CA MET A 84 3.39 6.61 2.09
C MET A 84 3.71 8.07 1.78
N GLU A 85 4.95 8.51 1.93
CA GLU A 85 5.37 9.86 1.54
C GLU A 85 5.13 10.10 0.05
N GLU A 86 5.57 9.18 -0.81
CA GLU A 86 5.39 9.30 -2.26
C GLU A 86 3.92 9.25 -2.68
N TYR A 87 3.12 8.33 -2.12
CA TYR A 87 1.68 8.27 -2.38
C TYR A 87 0.95 9.52 -1.91
N THR A 88 1.27 9.98 -0.70
CA THR A 88 0.65 11.17 -0.12
C THR A 88 0.93 12.40 -0.98
N ARG A 89 2.18 12.59 -1.39
CA ARG A 89 2.57 13.71 -2.27
C ARG A 89 1.83 13.67 -3.60
N ALA A 90 1.83 12.50 -4.27
CA ALA A 90 1.18 12.35 -5.55
C ALA A 90 -0.35 12.55 -5.51
N LEU A 91 -1.02 12.11 -4.45
CA LEU A 91 -2.45 12.31 -4.26
C LEU A 91 -2.78 13.77 -3.89
N GLN A 92 -1.97 14.41 -3.05
CA GLN A 92 -2.14 15.81 -2.67
C GLN A 92 -2.06 16.76 -3.86
N GLU A 93 -1.20 16.48 -4.83
CA GLU A 93 -1.11 17.27 -6.09
C GLU A 93 -2.43 17.28 -6.87
N ARG A 94 -3.27 16.26 -6.68
CA ARG A 94 -4.61 16.13 -7.27
C ARG A 94 -5.75 16.48 -6.29
N GLY A 95 -5.42 17.01 -5.10
CA GLY A 95 -6.39 17.41 -4.09
C GLY A 95 -7.00 16.28 -3.27
N TYR A 96 -6.41 15.08 -3.28
CA TYR A 96 -6.87 13.92 -2.52
C TYR A 96 -6.05 13.68 -1.26
N VAL A 97 -6.71 13.16 -0.24
CA VAL A 97 -6.09 12.76 1.04
C VAL A 97 -5.78 11.27 1.00
N ALA A 98 -4.51 10.91 1.21
CA ALA A 98 -4.09 9.53 1.41
C ALA A 98 -4.29 9.10 2.86
N ALA A 99 -4.71 7.85 3.07
CA ALA A 99 -4.84 7.29 4.41
C ALA A 99 -4.20 5.90 4.44
N GLN A 100 -3.29 5.66 5.39
CA GLN A 100 -2.62 4.37 5.56
C GLN A 100 -3.43 3.44 6.45
N LEU A 101 -3.60 2.18 6.01
CA LEU A 101 -4.07 1.08 6.83
C LEU A 101 -3.05 -0.06 6.75
N LEU A 102 -2.50 -0.44 7.90
CA LEU A 102 -1.61 -1.59 8.02
C LEU A 102 -2.35 -2.74 8.69
N LEU A 103 -2.48 -3.83 7.96
CA LEU A 103 -3.26 -5.00 8.37
C LEU A 103 -2.40 -6.27 8.27
N THR A 104 -2.81 -7.28 9.01
CA THR A 104 -2.26 -8.62 8.94
C THR A 104 -3.36 -9.63 8.64
N ARG A 105 -2.99 -10.85 8.28
CA ARG A 105 -3.94 -11.95 8.12
C ARG A 105 -4.77 -12.20 9.39
N ASP A 106 -4.18 -12.01 10.56
CA ASP A 106 -4.87 -12.22 11.82
C ASP A 106 -5.95 -11.15 12.08
N ASP A 107 -5.81 -9.95 11.54
CA ASP A 107 -6.84 -8.91 11.62
C ASP A 107 -8.13 -9.31 10.89
N PHE A 108 -8.01 -10.14 9.85
CA PHE A 108 -9.18 -10.68 9.13
C PHE A 108 -9.85 -11.86 9.86
N ARG A 109 -9.13 -12.54 10.75
CA ARG A 109 -9.64 -13.66 11.53
C ARG A 109 -10.28 -13.21 12.84
N ASP A 110 -9.81 -12.12 13.40
CA ASP A 110 -10.38 -11.51 14.60
C ASP A 110 -11.55 -10.62 14.21
N ARG A 111 -12.76 -11.01 14.60
CA ARG A 111 -14.00 -10.32 14.24
C ARG A 111 -14.03 -8.85 14.67
N ARG A 112 -13.47 -8.53 15.85
CA ARG A 112 -13.44 -7.15 16.36
C ARG A 112 -12.45 -6.30 15.58
N ARG A 113 -11.25 -6.81 15.30
CA ARG A 113 -10.22 -6.12 14.50
C ARG A 113 -10.70 -5.88 13.07
N TYR A 114 -11.29 -6.90 12.46
CA TYR A 114 -11.91 -6.78 11.14
C TYR A 114 -12.97 -5.66 11.11
N HIS A 115 -13.90 -5.68 12.08
CA HIS A 115 -14.96 -4.66 12.16
C HIS A 115 -14.38 -3.25 12.35
N ASN A 116 -13.36 -3.07 13.20
CA ASN A 116 -12.70 -1.78 13.40
C ASN A 116 -12.05 -1.27 12.12
N ALA A 117 -11.29 -2.11 11.43
CA ALA A 117 -10.64 -1.76 10.17
C ALA A 117 -11.67 -1.40 9.09
N PHE A 118 -12.74 -2.19 8.96
CA PHE A 118 -13.80 -1.95 8.00
C PHE A 118 -14.55 -0.64 8.28
N SER A 119 -14.89 -0.35 9.53
CA SER A 119 -15.56 0.89 9.91
C SER A 119 -14.69 2.13 9.63
N ALA A 120 -13.38 2.04 9.91
CA ALA A 120 -12.45 3.11 9.55
C ALA A 120 -12.38 3.34 8.03
N LEU A 121 -12.34 2.25 7.26
CA LEU A 121 -12.34 2.29 5.81
C LEU A 121 -13.60 2.97 5.26
N GLU A 122 -14.78 2.63 5.77
CA GLU A 122 -16.04 3.26 5.37
C GLU A 122 -16.04 4.78 5.63
N VAL A 123 -15.55 5.21 6.78
CA VAL A 123 -15.45 6.65 7.11
C VAL A 123 -14.48 7.35 6.16
N LEU A 124 -13.32 6.76 5.87
CA LEU A 124 -12.36 7.33 4.92
C LEU A 124 -12.97 7.51 3.53
N LEU A 125 -13.66 6.49 3.02
CA LEU A 125 -14.32 6.53 1.72
C LEU A 125 -15.45 7.56 1.70
N ALA A 126 -16.25 7.64 2.75
CA ALA A 126 -17.32 8.63 2.88
C ALA A 126 -16.79 10.06 2.91
N ARG A 127 -15.60 10.27 3.47
CA ARG A 127 -14.91 11.58 3.51
C ARG A 127 -14.11 11.90 2.27
N GLY A 128 -14.10 11.02 1.27
CA GLY A 128 -13.39 11.23 0.00
C GLY A 128 -11.89 10.97 0.03
N ALA A 129 -11.36 10.40 1.09
CA ALA A 129 -9.98 9.96 1.16
C ALA A 129 -9.73 8.75 0.27
N VAL A 130 -8.47 8.51 -0.06
CA VAL A 130 -7.99 7.30 -0.75
C VAL A 130 -7.27 6.42 0.27
N PRO A 131 -7.91 5.35 0.75
CA PRO A 131 -7.26 4.39 1.63
C PRO A 131 -6.19 3.62 0.88
N ILE A 132 -5.03 3.46 1.51
CA ILE A 132 -3.90 2.70 1.00
C ILE A 132 -3.58 1.62 2.02
N ILE A 133 -3.91 0.38 1.67
CA ILE A 133 -3.76 -0.80 2.53
C ILE A 133 -2.45 -1.49 2.17
N ASN A 134 -1.68 -1.86 3.18
CA ASN A 134 -0.53 -2.74 3.04
C ASN A 134 -0.47 -3.71 4.21
N GLU A 135 0.28 -4.79 4.04
CA GLU A 135 0.61 -5.70 5.13
C GLU A 135 1.45 -4.98 6.18
N ASN A 136 1.19 -5.25 7.46
CA ASN A 136 2.07 -4.82 8.53
C ASN A 136 3.27 -5.77 8.61
N ASP A 137 4.23 -5.58 7.75
CA ASP A 137 5.39 -6.46 7.59
C ASP A 137 6.28 -6.51 8.84
N THR A 138 6.23 -5.50 9.69
CA THR A 138 7.02 -5.47 10.94
C THR A 138 6.62 -6.58 11.90
N VAL A 139 5.36 -6.99 11.89
CA VAL A 139 4.82 -8.02 12.80
C VAL A 139 4.33 -9.26 12.06
N SER A 140 4.12 -9.19 10.75
CA SER A 140 3.65 -10.31 9.95
C SER A 140 4.82 -11.16 9.44
N ILE A 141 4.69 -12.48 9.57
CA ILE A 141 5.67 -13.45 9.06
C ILE A 141 5.12 -14.15 7.81
N ALA A 142 3.82 -14.33 7.71
CA ALA A 142 3.18 -15.09 6.63
C ALA A 142 3.43 -14.45 5.25
N GLU A 143 3.23 -13.14 5.14
CA GLU A 143 3.43 -12.36 3.91
C GLU A 143 4.89 -12.39 3.45
N LEU A 144 5.84 -12.25 4.38
CA LEU A 144 7.27 -12.30 4.08
C LEU A 144 7.72 -13.64 3.52
N LYS A 145 7.01 -14.72 3.83
CA LYS A 145 7.26 -16.06 3.29
C LYS A 145 6.61 -16.26 1.92
N LEU A 146 5.41 -15.71 1.74
CA LEU A 146 4.61 -15.89 0.52
C LEU A 146 4.81 -14.76 -0.50
N GLY A 147 5.23 -13.57 -0.03
CA GLY A 147 5.61 -12.44 -0.89
C GLY A 147 4.45 -11.72 -1.57
N ASP A 148 3.20 -11.86 -1.08
CA ASP A 148 2.03 -11.29 -1.74
C ASP A 148 0.95 -10.80 -0.77
N ASN A 149 0.30 -9.69 -1.14
CA ASN A 149 -0.79 -9.05 -0.41
C ASN A 149 -2.19 -9.40 -0.97
N ASP A 150 -2.33 -10.54 -1.67
CA ASP A 150 -3.59 -10.94 -2.32
C ASP A 150 -4.76 -11.04 -1.35
N MET A 151 -4.50 -11.40 -0.10
CA MET A 151 -5.56 -11.49 0.91
C MET A 151 -6.09 -10.13 1.39
N LEU A 152 -5.38 -9.03 1.12
CA LEU A 152 -5.79 -7.69 1.50
C LEU A 152 -6.71 -7.04 0.46
N SER A 153 -6.73 -7.57 -0.74
CA SER A 153 -7.56 -7.09 -1.84
C SER A 153 -8.91 -7.81 -1.91
#